data_53d0a08b1c624233e15e423fa042ea9c
#
_entry.id   53d0a08b1c624233e15e423fa042ea9c
#
_cell.length_a   1.000
_cell.length_b   1.000
_cell.length_c   1.000
_cell.angle_alpha   90.00
_cell.angle_beta   90.00
_cell.angle_gamma   90.00
#
_symmetry.space_group_name_H-M   'P 1'
#
loop_
_entity.id
_entity.type
_entity.pdbx_description
1 polymer ?
#
loop_
_entity_poly.entity_id
_entity_poly.type
_entity_poly.pdbx_seq_one_letter_code
_entity_poly.pdbx_strand_id
1 'polypeptide(L)'
;MKSVTDFLPYHRPSDEVIVLGQCPSSKTTPFKNGTFARLKDWMDTVGLYEWSFHNVIPNKINSYKMSDVDVDALLTETQGKVVIALGGFVSKVCDKYDIPHYKIDHPSPRNRNLNSKAYEVGMLLRLQTFLTEVGLY
;
A
#
# COMPACT_ATOMS: atom_id res chain seq x y z
N MET A 1 -14.43 -11.96 -13.57
CA MET A 1 -13.06 -11.84 -13.06
C MET A 1 -13.10 -11.41 -11.60
N LYS A 2 -12.31 -12.03 -10.77
CA LYS A 2 -12.26 -11.67 -9.35
C LYS A 2 -11.56 -10.31 -9.17
N SER A 3 -12.07 -9.50 -8.25
CA SER A 3 -11.40 -8.28 -7.85
C SER A 3 -10.20 -8.60 -6.93
N VAL A 4 -9.35 -7.61 -6.68
CA VAL A 4 -8.21 -7.78 -5.77
C VAL A 4 -8.70 -8.14 -4.37
N THR A 5 -9.84 -7.63 -3.94
CA THR A 5 -10.40 -7.91 -2.62
C THR A 5 -10.84 -9.35 -2.44
N ASP A 6 -11.01 -10.09 -3.54
CA ASP A 6 -11.33 -11.52 -3.47
C ASP A 6 -10.12 -12.39 -3.11
N PHE A 7 -8.92 -11.81 -3.06
CA PHE A 7 -7.70 -12.52 -2.69
C PHE A 7 -7.42 -12.40 -1.20
N LEU A 8 -8.34 -12.95 -0.40
CA LEU A 8 -8.15 -13.03 1.05
C LEU A 8 -6.89 -13.86 1.37
N PRO A 9 -6.17 -13.54 2.44
CA PRO A 9 -6.57 -12.78 3.63
C PRO A 9 -6.20 -11.28 3.61
N TYR A 10 -5.86 -10.70 2.47
CA TYR A 10 -5.35 -9.33 2.40
C TYR A 10 -6.46 -8.27 2.40
N HIS A 11 -7.71 -8.68 2.57
CA HIS A 11 -8.83 -7.76 2.74
C HIS A 11 -9.58 -8.14 4.01
N ARG A 12 -9.37 -7.38 5.08
CA ARG A 12 -10.00 -7.59 6.40
C ARG A 12 -10.59 -6.28 6.87
N PRO A 13 -11.92 -6.11 6.78
CA PRO A 13 -12.55 -4.83 7.15
C PRO A 13 -12.30 -4.39 8.59
N SER A 14 -11.98 -5.32 9.49
CA SER A 14 -11.68 -5.01 10.88
C SER A 14 -10.28 -4.47 11.13
N ASP A 15 -9.38 -4.56 10.15
CA ASP A 15 -8.02 -4.02 10.29
C ASP A 15 -8.06 -2.50 10.41
N GLU A 16 -7.25 -1.95 11.33
CA GLU A 16 -7.14 -0.51 11.53
C GLU A 16 -6.22 0.17 10.52
N VAL A 17 -5.39 -0.61 9.83
CA VAL A 17 -4.42 -0.11 8.86
C VAL A 17 -4.72 -0.66 7.49
N ILE A 18 -4.68 0.22 6.50
CA ILE A 18 -4.74 -0.17 5.10
C ILE A 18 -3.52 0.36 4.35
N VAL A 19 -2.90 -0.52 3.56
CA VAL A 19 -1.79 -0.15 2.67
C VAL A 19 -2.35 -0.01 1.27
N LEU A 20 -2.10 1.12 0.64
CA LEU A 20 -2.57 1.41 -0.71
C LEU A 20 -1.46 1.21 -1.72
N GLY A 21 -1.68 0.32 -2.65
CA GLY A 21 -0.85 0.11 -3.83
C GLY A 21 -1.43 0.81 -5.05
N GLN A 22 -0.70 0.78 -6.14
CA GLN A 22 -1.02 1.48 -7.38
C GLN A 22 -2.00 0.68 -8.23
N CYS A 23 -1.56 -0.45 -8.75
CA CYS A 23 -2.39 -1.36 -9.54
C CYS A 23 -1.83 -2.78 -9.43
N PRO A 24 -2.63 -3.82 -9.73
CA PRO A 24 -2.12 -5.18 -9.72
C PRO A 24 -0.99 -5.34 -10.74
N SER A 25 0.08 -6.03 -10.35
CA SER A 25 1.19 -6.36 -11.25
C SER A 25 0.89 -7.57 -12.13
N SER A 26 -0.14 -8.34 -11.79
CA SER A 26 -0.62 -9.48 -12.57
C SER A 26 -2.14 -9.53 -12.51
N LYS A 27 -2.76 -9.93 -13.63
CA LYS A 27 -4.21 -10.09 -13.71
C LYS A 27 -4.71 -11.34 -12.98
N THR A 28 -3.85 -12.34 -12.79
CA THR A 28 -4.22 -13.64 -12.25
C THR A 28 -3.67 -13.94 -10.87
N THR A 29 -2.49 -13.39 -10.53
CA THR A 29 -1.82 -13.65 -9.26
C THR A 29 -1.28 -12.35 -8.64
N PRO A 30 -2.16 -11.39 -8.29
CA PRO A 30 -1.73 -10.04 -7.91
C PRO A 30 -0.87 -9.97 -6.65
N PHE A 31 -0.91 -10.99 -5.79
CA PHE A 31 -0.16 -11.00 -4.54
C PHE A 31 1.03 -11.96 -4.52
N LYS A 32 1.47 -12.45 -5.69
CA LYS A 32 2.55 -13.44 -5.76
C LYS A 32 3.83 -12.92 -6.40
N ASN A 33 3.95 -11.61 -6.60
CA ASN A 33 5.17 -11.03 -7.17
C ASN A 33 6.15 -10.60 -6.08
N GLY A 34 7.41 -10.31 -6.49
CA GLY A 34 8.46 -9.89 -5.57
C GLY A 34 8.18 -8.55 -4.89
N THR A 35 7.42 -7.67 -5.53
CA THR A 35 7.02 -6.39 -4.96
C THR A 35 6.15 -6.60 -3.72
N PHE A 36 5.15 -7.45 -3.81
CA PHE A 36 4.27 -7.72 -2.68
C PHE A 36 4.99 -8.49 -1.57
N ALA A 37 5.88 -9.42 -1.94
CA ALA A 37 6.69 -10.14 -0.96
C ALA A 37 7.57 -9.20 -0.16
N ARG A 38 8.17 -8.18 -0.81
CA ARG A 38 8.95 -7.16 -0.11
C ARG A 38 8.08 -6.33 0.82
N LEU A 39 6.88 -5.95 0.38
CA LEU A 39 5.94 -5.21 1.22
C LEU A 39 5.59 -6.01 2.49
N LYS A 40 5.31 -7.29 2.36
CA LYS A 40 5.04 -8.16 3.51
C LYS A 40 6.23 -8.19 4.48
N ASP A 41 7.44 -8.29 3.93
CA ASP A 41 8.66 -8.30 4.73
C ASP A 41 8.82 -6.96 5.49
N TRP A 42 8.53 -5.84 4.84
CA TRP A 42 8.56 -4.54 5.49
C TRP A 42 7.57 -4.46 6.65
N MET A 43 6.34 -4.91 6.44
CA MET A 43 5.30 -4.88 7.48
C MET A 43 5.70 -5.77 8.66
N ASP A 44 6.20 -6.97 8.39
CA ASP A 44 6.71 -7.88 9.42
C ASP A 44 7.87 -7.25 10.19
N THR A 45 8.79 -6.59 9.49
CA THR A 45 9.97 -5.96 10.10
C THR A 45 9.59 -4.85 11.08
N VAL A 46 8.56 -4.05 10.75
CA VAL A 46 8.09 -3.00 11.67
C VAL A 46 7.10 -3.50 12.70
N GLY A 47 6.78 -4.79 12.70
CA GLY A 47 5.89 -5.39 13.70
C GLY A 47 4.40 -5.19 13.41
N LEU A 48 4.04 -4.85 12.21
CA LEU A 48 2.64 -4.68 11.80
C LEU A 48 2.16 -5.97 11.12
N TYR A 49 1.34 -6.74 11.81
CA TYR A 49 0.90 -8.06 11.33
C TYR A 49 -0.54 -8.08 10.86
N GLU A 50 -1.34 -7.11 11.27
CA GLU A 50 -2.75 -6.99 10.89
C GLU A 50 -2.95 -5.74 10.05
N TRP A 51 -3.00 -5.92 8.74
CA TRP A 51 -3.17 -4.83 7.79
C TRP A 51 -3.89 -5.34 6.55
N SER A 52 -4.67 -4.46 5.93
CA SER A 52 -5.35 -4.74 4.67
C SER A 52 -4.59 -4.10 3.53
N PHE A 53 -4.80 -4.60 2.32
CA PHE A 53 -4.20 -4.07 1.11
C PHE A 53 -5.28 -3.72 0.09
N HIS A 54 -5.10 -2.58 -0.59
CA HIS A 54 -6.01 -2.16 -1.65
C HIS A 54 -5.24 -1.44 -2.75
N ASN A 55 -5.47 -1.83 -4.00
CA ASN A 55 -4.93 -1.09 -5.16
C ASN A 55 -5.90 -0.01 -5.57
N VAL A 56 -5.42 1.25 -5.68
CA VAL A 56 -6.27 2.38 -6.06
C VAL A 56 -6.78 2.26 -7.49
N ILE A 57 -6.04 1.56 -8.36
CA ILE A 57 -6.46 1.18 -9.71
C ILE A 57 -6.70 -0.32 -9.70
N PRO A 58 -7.96 -0.76 -9.91
CA PRO A 58 -8.31 -2.19 -9.71
C PRO A 58 -7.76 -3.14 -10.76
N ASN A 59 -7.45 -2.62 -11.95
CA ASN A 59 -7.01 -3.46 -13.07
C ASN A 59 -5.55 -3.21 -13.41
N LYS A 60 -4.85 -4.27 -13.88
CA LYS A 60 -3.52 -4.10 -14.40
C LYS A 60 -3.56 -3.28 -15.69
N ILE A 61 -2.78 -2.20 -15.74
CA ILE A 61 -2.65 -1.34 -16.90
C ILE A 61 -1.17 -0.98 -17.12
N ASN A 62 -0.81 -0.72 -18.38
CA ASN A 62 0.57 -0.36 -18.73
C ASN A 62 0.86 1.12 -18.48
N SER A 63 -0.17 1.96 -18.58
CA SER A 63 -0.09 3.38 -18.32
C SER A 63 -1.25 3.75 -17.41
N TYR A 64 -0.96 4.39 -16.27
CA TYR A 64 -1.97 4.70 -15.26
C TYR A 64 -2.11 6.20 -15.11
N LYS A 65 -3.36 6.60 -14.88
CA LYS A 65 -3.75 8.00 -14.74
C LYS A 65 -4.67 8.13 -13.53
N MET A 66 -4.82 9.38 -13.08
CA MET A 66 -5.77 9.68 -12.01
C MET A 66 -7.21 9.21 -12.35
N SER A 67 -7.59 9.27 -13.63
CA SER A 67 -8.90 8.82 -14.09
C SER A 67 -9.11 7.30 -14.02
N ASP A 68 -8.05 6.52 -13.86
CA ASP A 68 -8.13 5.05 -13.74
C ASP A 68 -8.44 4.60 -12.30
N VAL A 69 -8.40 5.52 -11.34
CA VAL A 69 -8.64 5.24 -9.93
C VAL A 69 -10.12 4.95 -9.68
N ASP A 70 -10.39 3.86 -8.95
CA ASP A 70 -11.74 3.56 -8.47
C ASP A 70 -11.97 4.37 -7.19
N VAL A 71 -12.55 5.56 -7.34
CA VAL A 71 -12.71 6.52 -6.24
C VAL A 71 -13.67 6.00 -5.17
N ASP A 72 -14.80 5.40 -5.58
CA ASP A 72 -15.78 4.90 -4.62
C ASP A 72 -15.20 3.80 -3.74
N ALA A 73 -14.49 2.86 -4.34
CA ALA A 73 -13.83 1.80 -3.58
C ALA A 73 -12.75 2.38 -2.66
N LEU A 74 -11.95 3.33 -3.16
CA LEU A 74 -10.91 3.97 -2.37
C LEU A 74 -11.48 4.64 -1.12
N LEU A 75 -12.53 5.45 -1.27
CA LEU A 75 -13.13 6.17 -0.15
C LEU A 75 -13.76 5.20 0.85
N THR A 76 -14.39 4.13 0.38
CA THR A 76 -14.99 3.12 1.23
C THR A 76 -13.93 2.37 2.04
N GLU A 77 -12.86 1.93 1.38
CA GLU A 77 -11.82 1.10 2.00
C GLU A 77 -10.96 1.87 2.99
N THR A 78 -10.78 3.18 2.80
CA THR A 78 -9.91 4.00 3.66
C THR A 78 -10.64 4.65 4.83
N GLN A 79 -11.96 4.59 4.86
CA GLN A 79 -12.76 5.28 5.87
C GLN A 79 -12.42 4.79 7.28
N GLY A 80 -12.01 5.73 8.15
CA GLY A 80 -11.69 5.42 9.54
C GLY A 80 -10.41 4.63 9.76
N LYS A 81 -9.57 4.50 8.73
CA LYS A 81 -8.34 3.71 8.82
C LYS A 81 -7.09 4.56 8.78
N VAL A 82 -6.02 4.04 9.36
CA VAL A 82 -4.66 4.57 9.16
C VAL A 82 -4.21 4.11 7.78
N VAL A 83 -3.83 5.07 6.93
CA VAL A 83 -3.51 4.82 5.53
C VAL A 83 -2.01 4.95 5.29
N ILE A 84 -1.41 3.90 4.72
CA ILE A 84 -0.02 3.90 4.26
C ILE A 84 -0.06 3.88 2.73
N ALA A 85 0.51 4.89 2.10
CA ALA A 85 0.53 5.01 0.64
C ALA A 85 1.89 4.61 0.07
N LEU A 86 1.88 3.72 -0.91
CA LEU A 86 3.10 3.23 -1.56
C LEU A 86 3.42 4.07 -2.78
N GLY A 87 4.43 4.93 -2.65
CA GLY A 87 4.97 5.71 -3.76
C GLY A 87 4.24 7.01 -4.04
N GLY A 88 4.81 7.78 -4.98
CA GLY A 88 4.35 9.14 -5.28
C GLY A 88 2.98 9.23 -5.92
N PHE A 89 2.67 8.31 -6.84
CA PHE A 89 1.35 8.33 -7.50
C PHE A 89 0.21 8.11 -6.49
N VAL A 90 0.35 7.09 -5.65
CA VAL A 90 -0.68 6.78 -4.64
C VAL A 90 -0.83 7.94 -3.66
N SER A 91 0.29 8.55 -3.25
CA SER A 91 0.26 9.72 -2.38
C SER A 91 -0.50 10.89 -3.01
N LYS A 92 -0.29 11.14 -4.31
CA LYS A 92 -1.03 12.18 -5.04
C LYS A 92 -2.53 11.86 -5.13
N VAL A 93 -2.89 10.59 -5.28
CA VAL A 93 -4.28 10.17 -5.25
C VAL A 93 -4.91 10.50 -3.90
N CYS A 94 -4.24 10.16 -2.82
CA CYS A 94 -4.72 10.48 -1.47
C CYS A 94 -4.86 11.98 -1.26
N ASP A 95 -3.89 12.79 -1.74
CA ASP A 95 -3.97 14.24 -1.64
C ASP A 95 -5.17 14.80 -2.39
N LYS A 96 -5.44 14.27 -3.59
CA LYS A 96 -6.57 14.74 -4.41
C LYS A 96 -7.92 14.51 -3.72
N TYR A 97 -8.08 13.41 -3.00
CA TYR A 97 -9.33 13.05 -2.35
C TYR A 97 -9.34 13.31 -0.85
N ASP A 98 -8.39 14.14 -0.37
CA ASP A 98 -8.30 14.55 1.03
C ASP A 98 -8.22 13.38 2.01
N ILE A 99 -7.46 12.35 1.66
CA ILE A 99 -7.24 11.18 2.51
C ILE A 99 -5.93 11.37 3.27
N PRO A 100 -5.97 11.55 4.60
CA PRO A 100 -4.75 11.57 5.41
C PRO A 100 -3.99 10.25 5.26
N HIS A 101 -2.68 10.33 5.05
CA HIS A 101 -1.88 9.15 4.78
C HIS A 101 -0.44 9.35 5.16
N TYR A 102 0.28 8.25 5.33
CA TYR A 102 1.73 8.24 5.47
C TYR A 102 2.34 7.60 4.23
N LYS A 103 3.20 8.35 3.55
CA LYS A 103 3.85 7.87 2.32
C LYS A 103 5.12 7.11 2.64
N ILE A 104 5.29 5.93 2.04
CA ILE A 104 6.57 5.21 1.99
C ILE A 104 6.92 4.92 0.53
N ASP A 105 8.14 4.45 0.31
CA ASP A 105 8.59 4.10 -1.02
C ASP A 105 7.78 2.94 -1.59
N HIS A 106 7.63 2.92 -2.91
CA HIS A 106 7.05 1.78 -3.60
C HIS A 106 8.04 0.60 -3.52
N PRO A 107 7.60 -0.61 -3.10
CA PRO A 107 8.51 -1.75 -2.93
C PRO A 107 8.90 -2.44 -4.23
N SER A 108 8.87 -1.74 -5.34
CA SER A 108 9.24 -2.26 -6.64
C SER A 108 10.76 -2.45 -6.73
N PRO A 109 11.25 -3.53 -7.36
CA PRO A 109 12.68 -3.67 -7.66
C PRO A 109 13.22 -2.60 -8.59
N ARG A 110 12.34 -1.84 -9.27
CA ARG A 110 12.74 -0.69 -10.10
C ARG A 110 13.08 0.55 -9.28
N ASN A 111 12.74 0.58 -8.01
CA ASN A 111 13.06 1.70 -7.12
C ASN A 111 14.53 1.61 -6.71
N ARG A 112 15.37 2.47 -7.31
CA ARG A 112 16.83 2.46 -7.09
C ARG A 112 17.23 2.85 -5.68
N ASN A 113 16.40 3.59 -4.96
CA ASN A 113 16.67 3.94 -3.56
C ASN A 113 16.83 2.69 -2.70
N LEU A 114 16.15 1.61 -3.05
CA LEU A 114 16.20 0.36 -2.31
C LEU A 114 17.49 -0.44 -2.53
N ASN A 115 18.37 0.01 -3.42
CA ASN A 115 19.71 -0.54 -3.55
C ASN A 115 20.60 -0.15 -2.35
N SER A 116 20.23 0.89 -1.62
CA SER A 116 20.90 1.27 -0.38
C SER A 116 20.19 0.63 0.82
N LYS A 117 20.89 -0.27 1.50
CA LYS A 117 20.35 -0.90 2.72
C LYS A 117 20.08 0.14 3.81
N ALA A 118 20.97 1.13 3.95
CA ALA A 118 20.79 2.20 4.93
C ALA A 118 19.54 3.02 4.65
N TYR A 119 19.25 3.30 3.38
CA TYR A 119 18.03 4.01 2.99
C TYR A 119 16.77 3.22 3.38
N GLU A 120 16.75 1.92 3.05
CA GLU A 120 15.62 1.05 3.37
C GLU A 120 15.38 0.97 4.88
N VAL A 121 16.45 0.74 5.65
CA VAL A 121 16.36 0.66 7.12
C VAL A 121 15.85 1.98 7.69
N GLY A 122 16.36 3.12 7.20
CA GLY A 122 15.91 4.44 7.66
C GLY A 122 14.43 4.67 7.37
N MET A 123 13.96 4.26 6.19
CA MET A 123 12.54 4.34 5.84
C MET A 123 11.68 3.52 6.79
N LEU A 124 12.09 2.28 7.09
CA LEU A 124 11.34 1.40 8.00
C LEU A 124 11.33 1.92 9.44
N LEU A 125 12.43 2.50 9.90
CA LEU A 125 12.47 3.13 11.22
C LEU A 125 11.50 4.30 11.32
N ARG A 126 11.42 5.13 10.29
CA ARG A 126 10.48 6.25 10.26
C ARG A 126 9.03 5.76 10.22
N LEU A 127 8.76 4.69 9.46
CA LEU A 127 7.44 4.07 9.44
C LEU A 127 7.06 3.56 10.83
N GLN A 128 7.98 2.86 11.51
CA GLN A 128 7.74 2.35 12.85
C GLN A 128 7.44 3.49 13.84
N THR A 129 8.16 4.59 13.74
CA THR A 129 7.90 5.78 14.56
C THR A 129 6.50 6.33 14.31
N PHE A 130 6.09 6.44 13.04
CA PHE A 130 4.75 6.88 12.70
C PHE A 130 3.68 5.96 13.30
N LEU A 131 3.84 4.64 13.17
CA LEU A 131 2.88 3.67 13.72
C LEU A 131 2.78 3.76 15.24
N THR A 132 3.89 4.02 15.91
CA THR A 132 3.90 4.26 17.35
C THR A 132 3.13 5.54 17.71
N GLU A 133 3.35 6.62 16.96
CA GLU A 133 2.70 7.91 17.21
C GLU A 133 1.18 7.84 17.02
N VAL A 134 0.69 7.01 16.11
CA VAL A 134 -0.75 6.83 15.90
C VAL A 134 -1.35 5.78 16.83
N GLY A 135 -0.56 5.21 17.74
CA GLY A 135 -1.07 4.35 18.81
C GLY A 135 -1.33 2.90 18.43
N LEU A 136 -0.65 2.38 17.40
CA LEU A 136 -0.82 1.00 16.94
C LEU A 136 0.04 -0.02 17.67
N TYR A 137 0.91 0.42 18.54
CA TYR A 137 1.77 -0.45 19.36
C TYR A 137 1.53 -0.23 20.83
#